data_a0b060470fbb6f15f79cefc0efd74132
#
_entry.id   a0b060470fbb6f15f79cefc0efd74132
#
_cell.length_a   1.000
_cell.length_b   1.000
_cell.length_c   1.000
_cell.angle_alpha   90.00
_cell.angle_beta   90.00
_cell.angle_gamma   90.00
#
_symmetry.space_group_name_H-M   'P 1'
#
loop_
_entity.id
_entity.type
_entity.pdbx_description
1 polymer ?
#
loop_
_entity_poly.entity_id
_entity_poly.type
_entity_poly.pdbx_seq_one_letter_code
_entity_poly.pdbx_strand_id
1 'polypeptide(L)'
;MHRFARTTSRLIAGIAVASIVATACAGQPGGGPEPAASAETPQKGGRIIEGSFADIKTLNPMLTNDVPSSNVTGRIYEPLYLPDPKTGEVKPNLGKWTISSDGLTYNWEIDANASWSDGKPITGEDYLTDVKAIARSKATVRKSNYELIEGFNDYCVGPATCKGTATAISGIQVDKSNPKKFSVKFTKAFCPALVNAFGTTAGPLPTHIFGKYTVDNDPTKNIDAAPENTAPTVASGPFKFKEWRKGDQVILERNDTYWKGPAFADQYIFKVVADSTVLAAQLKTGEINYGTIEAKDFDDIARQENLKISEYQNLGYTYIGWNTKSAGAPALADKRVRQALAYGLDMDLVVKQILFGHGTKMVQHHPPVSWAAPDPKTLNQYPLDKAKAEDLIKQAGYTKGSDGFYARDGKTLEFSIVANSGNKVRETLLQVATEQYKGIGVKVNPKLEAFETMVDKLTNGNQEIQGWIIGWSLGIEPDPYGIWHSSQIPDPAKKTTGFNFGAFTAPGFDKAMEDGRSPANGDCSQAARKKNYETFNKTLNEEQPYNFGFSDNRIAVTPKTMRNFDPGPFSTYWNIEKWWFKQ
;
A
#
# COMPACT_ATOMS: atom_id res chain seq x y z
N MET A 1 65.94 12.23 17.07
CA MET A 1 67.29 12.04 16.48
C MET A 1 67.15 11.59 15.06
N HIS A 2 67.66 12.43 14.18
CA HIS A 2 68.23 12.20 12.84
C HIS A 2 67.39 11.43 11.79
N ARG A 3 67.02 12.09 10.81
CA ARG A 3 67.55 12.84 9.63
C ARG A 3 67.49 12.00 8.35
N PHE A 4 66.74 12.52 7.36
CA PHE A 4 67.17 12.98 6.01
C PHE A 4 67.56 11.81 5.04
N ALA A 5 67.29 11.84 3.75
CA ALA A 5 66.97 12.83 2.72
C ALA A 5 66.51 12.08 1.45
N ARG A 6 65.62 12.60 0.65
CA ARG A 6 65.75 13.28 -0.67
C ARG A 6 66.82 12.68 -1.63
N THR A 7 66.43 12.27 -2.84
CA THR A 7 66.55 13.11 -4.09
C THR A 7 66.24 12.27 -5.33
N THR A 8 65.32 12.71 -6.14
CA THR A 8 65.32 13.28 -7.51
C THR A 8 65.86 12.46 -8.70
N SER A 9 64.96 12.29 -9.68
CA SER A 9 65.03 12.60 -11.12
C SER A 9 65.91 11.77 -12.09
N ARG A 10 65.37 11.23 -13.12
CA ARG A 10 65.31 11.73 -14.52
C ARG A 10 65.00 10.62 -15.52
N LEU A 11 64.18 11.01 -16.48
CA LEU A 11 63.94 10.43 -17.82
C LEU A 11 65.17 9.79 -18.50
N ILE A 12 64.90 8.78 -19.36
CA ILE A 12 65.34 8.73 -20.76
C ILE A 12 64.50 7.62 -21.47
N ALA A 13 64.06 7.96 -22.69
CA ALA A 13 63.42 7.11 -23.68
C ALA A 13 64.43 6.22 -24.44
N GLY A 14 63.94 5.05 -24.87
CA GLY A 14 64.71 4.20 -25.74
C GLY A 14 63.88 3.12 -26.42
N ILE A 15 63.67 3.24 -27.70
CA ILE A 15 63.04 2.29 -28.62
C ILE A 15 64.06 1.18 -28.96
N ALA A 16 63.63 -0.10 -29.02
CA ALA A 16 63.92 -1.00 -30.15
C ALA A 16 63.60 -2.48 -29.88
N VAL A 17 62.76 -2.98 -30.73
CA VAL A 17 62.92 -4.13 -31.68
C VAL A 17 62.96 -5.58 -31.09
N ALA A 18 62.09 -6.35 -31.63
CA ALA A 18 61.76 -7.75 -31.57
C ALA A 18 62.94 -8.77 -31.55
N SER A 19 62.68 -9.88 -30.85
CA SER A 19 63.13 -11.23 -31.32
C SER A 19 62.26 -12.31 -30.71
N ILE A 20 61.72 -13.15 -31.57
CA ILE A 20 60.92 -14.34 -31.29
C ILE A 20 61.85 -15.46 -30.82
N VAL A 21 61.57 -16.08 -29.69
CA VAL A 21 62.01 -17.46 -29.41
C VAL A 21 60.85 -18.24 -28.84
N ALA A 22 60.41 -19.24 -29.59
CA ALA A 22 59.44 -20.22 -29.16
C ALA A 22 60.11 -21.25 -28.23
N THR A 23 59.54 -21.45 -27.04
CA THR A 23 59.82 -22.66 -26.27
C THR A 23 58.50 -23.14 -25.66
N ALA A 24 58.08 -24.31 -26.10
CA ALA A 24 56.94 -25.02 -25.59
C ALA A 24 57.25 -25.59 -24.20
N CYS A 25 56.39 -25.31 -23.22
CA CYS A 25 56.20 -26.14 -22.04
C CYS A 25 54.72 -26.13 -21.64
N ALA A 26 54.16 -27.32 -21.52
CA ALA A 26 52.79 -27.59 -21.10
C ALA A 26 52.50 -27.08 -19.70
N GLY A 27 51.41 -26.34 -19.52
CA GLY A 27 50.93 -25.91 -18.22
C GLY A 27 49.45 -25.52 -18.32
N GLN A 28 48.61 -26.21 -17.58
CA GLN A 28 47.19 -26.04 -17.18
C GLN A 28 46.32 -25.00 -17.87
N PRO A 29 45.04 -25.29 -18.17
CA PRO A 29 44.12 -24.31 -18.73
C PRO A 29 43.70 -23.31 -17.64
N GLY A 30 44.31 -22.13 -17.65
CA GLY A 30 43.81 -20.97 -16.95
C GLY A 30 42.51 -20.51 -17.58
N GLY A 31 41.42 -20.45 -16.79
CA GLY A 31 40.15 -19.92 -17.22
C GLY A 31 40.33 -18.50 -17.78
N GLY A 32 40.07 -18.32 -19.05
CA GLY A 32 39.90 -17.00 -19.64
C GLY A 32 38.72 -16.27 -18.97
N PRO A 33 38.70 -14.94 -18.99
CA PRO A 33 37.56 -14.20 -18.50
C PRO A 33 36.31 -14.69 -19.25
N GLU A 34 35.33 -15.11 -18.47
CA GLU A 34 33.99 -15.47 -18.96
C GLU A 34 33.50 -14.31 -19.85
N PRO A 35 33.03 -14.56 -21.08
CA PRO A 35 32.56 -13.48 -21.92
C PRO A 35 31.43 -12.78 -21.18
N ALA A 36 31.56 -11.47 -20.95
CA ALA A 36 30.51 -10.65 -20.39
C ALA A 36 29.21 -10.98 -21.16
N ALA A 37 28.19 -11.49 -20.46
CA ALA A 37 26.91 -11.82 -21.06
C ALA A 37 26.45 -10.63 -21.89
N SER A 38 26.30 -10.80 -23.21
CA SER A 38 25.82 -9.75 -24.10
C SER A 38 24.47 -9.26 -23.57
N ALA A 39 24.36 -7.94 -23.31
CA ALA A 39 23.12 -7.35 -22.83
C ALA A 39 22.00 -7.71 -23.84
N GLU A 40 20.98 -8.45 -23.35
CA GLU A 40 19.84 -8.83 -24.18
C GLU A 40 19.13 -7.57 -24.69
N THR A 41 18.86 -7.48 -26.00
CA THR A 41 18.15 -6.35 -26.59
C THR A 41 16.67 -6.44 -26.26
N PRO A 42 16.06 -5.39 -25.63
CA PRO A 42 14.65 -5.39 -25.33
C PRO A 42 13.78 -5.56 -26.58
N GLN A 43 12.76 -6.38 -26.49
CA GLN A 43 11.82 -6.69 -27.58
C GLN A 43 10.48 -6.02 -27.31
N LYS A 44 9.91 -5.40 -28.36
CA LYS A 44 8.56 -4.83 -28.31
C LYS A 44 7.53 -5.92 -28.61
N GLY A 45 6.36 -5.78 -28.00
CA GLY A 45 5.23 -6.66 -28.22
C GLY A 45 4.84 -7.51 -27.01
N GLY A 46 3.79 -8.27 -27.19
CA GLY A 46 3.27 -9.13 -26.14
C GLY A 46 2.33 -8.43 -25.14
N ARG A 47 1.84 -9.22 -24.20
CA ARG A 47 0.86 -8.77 -23.21
C ARG A 47 1.32 -9.14 -21.82
N ILE A 48 1.24 -8.19 -20.88
CA ILE A 48 1.33 -8.48 -19.45
C ILE A 48 -0.09 -8.85 -19.02
N ILE A 49 -0.29 -10.06 -18.49
CA ILE A 49 -1.57 -10.55 -17.99
C ILE A 49 -1.39 -10.82 -16.50
N GLU A 50 -1.85 -9.86 -15.68
CA GLU A 50 -1.81 -9.95 -14.23
C GLU A 50 -3.07 -10.62 -13.70
N GLY A 51 -2.91 -11.66 -12.87
CA GLY A 51 -4.00 -12.24 -12.10
C GLY A 51 -4.28 -11.46 -10.83
N SER A 52 -5.53 -11.06 -10.62
CA SER A 52 -5.99 -10.33 -9.44
C SER A 52 -7.02 -11.13 -8.66
N PHE A 53 -6.94 -11.09 -7.34
CA PHE A 53 -7.86 -11.75 -6.44
C PHE A 53 -9.27 -11.12 -6.39
N ALA A 54 -9.47 -9.94 -6.95
CA ALA A 54 -10.75 -9.24 -6.99
C ALA A 54 -10.83 -8.28 -8.18
N ASP A 55 -12.05 -7.89 -8.57
CA ASP A 55 -12.26 -6.84 -9.56
C ASP A 55 -11.93 -5.45 -8.99
N ILE A 56 -11.78 -4.48 -9.87
CA ILE A 56 -11.64 -3.08 -9.48
C ILE A 56 -13.00 -2.46 -9.14
N LYS A 57 -12.98 -1.37 -8.39
CA LYS A 57 -14.18 -0.58 -8.05
C LYS A 57 -14.24 0.71 -8.84
N THR A 58 -13.11 1.27 -9.18
CA THR A 58 -12.96 2.57 -9.85
C THR A 58 -11.66 2.65 -10.63
N LEU A 59 -11.64 3.50 -11.64
CA LEU A 59 -10.44 3.91 -12.39
C LEU A 59 -10.05 5.36 -12.08
N ASN A 60 -10.68 6.00 -11.09
CA ASN A 60 -10.25 7.31 -10.61
C ASN A 60 -9.34 7.15 -9.38
N PRO A 61 -8.06 7.56 -9.46
CA PRO A 61 -7.07 7.35 -8.40
C PRO A 61 -7.45 8.01 -7.06
N MET A 62 -8.18 9.12 -7.06
CA MET A 62 -8.61 9.78 -5.83
C MET A 62 -9.72 9.02 -5.08
N LEU A 63 -10.43 8.11 -5.75
CA LEU A 63 -11.51 7.30 -5.17
C LEU A 63 -11.05 5.89 -4.77
N THR A 64 -9.84 5.47 -5.16
CA THR A 64 -9.35 4.13 -4.82
C THR A 64 -9.24 3.95 -3.31
N ASN A 65 -9.80 2.85 -2.80
CA ASN A 65 -9.72 2.43 -1.41
C ASN A 65 -9.38 0.93 -1.27
N ASP A 66 -8.95 0.30 -2.36
CA ASP A 66 -8.57 -1.11 -2.48
C ASP A 66 -7.36 -1.29 -3.38
N VAL A 67 -6.67 -2.42 -3.22
CA VAL A 67 -5.44 -2.74 -3.96
C VAL A 67 -5.70 -2.99 -5.45
N PRO A 68 -6.74 -3.76 -5.87
CA PRO A 68 -7.04 -3.96 -7.29
C PRO A 68 -7.21 -2.66 -8.06
N SER A 69 -8.07 -1.74 -7.56
CA SER A 69 -8.27 -0.42 -8.20
C SER A 69 -6.98 0.39 -8.25
N SER A 70 -6.18 0.41 -7.17
CA SER A 70 -4.90 1.14 -7.10
C SER A 70 -3.87 0.58 -8.08
N ASN A 71 -3.83 -0.75 -8.25
CA ASN A 71 -2.94 -1.38 -9.22
C ASN A 71 -3.25 -0.92 -10.65
N VAL A 72 -4.51 -0.92 -11.07
CA VAL A 72 -4.88 -0.53 -12.43
C VAL A 72 -4.71 0.98 -12.66
N THR A 73 -5.15 1.82 -11.72
CA THR A 73 -5.01 3.28 -11.85
C THR A 73 -3.55 3.72 -11.94
N GLY A 74 -2.63 3.04 -11.22
CA GLY A 74 -1.20 3.29 -11.29
C GLY A 74 -0.54 2.90 -12.63
N ARG A 75 -1.27 2.33 -13.60
CA ARG A 75 -0.80 2.10 -14.98
C ARG A 75 -1.29 3.20 -15.92
N ILE A 76 -2.42 3.84 -15.55
CA ILE A 76 -3.07 4.89 -16.35
C ILE A 76 -2.53 6.27 -15.98
N TYR A 77 -2.26 6.50 -14.68
CA TYR A 77 -1.84 7.79 -14.15
C TYR A 77 -0.42 7.72 -13.59
N GLU A 78 0.38 8.70 -13.91
CA GLU A 78 1.78 8.80 -13.51
C GLU A 78 1.91 9.63 -12.22
N PRO A 79 2.55 9.11 -11.17
CA PRO A 79 2.73 9.85 -9.91
C PRO A 79 3.82 10.91 -10.03
N LEU A 80 3.77 11.95 -9.19
CA LEU A 80 4.78 13.01 -9.14
C LEU A 80 6.18 12.50 -8.77
N TYR A 81 6.27 11.46 -7.94
CA TYR A 81 7.51 10.81 -7.55
C TYR A 81 7.36 9.27 -7.61
N LEU A 82 8.48 8.55 -7.57
CA LEU A 82 8.52 7.09 -7.41
C LEU A 82 9.39 6.72 -6.22
N PRO A 83 9.01 5.74 -5.40
CA PRO A 83 9.90 5.16 -4.40
C PRO A 83 10.89 4.21 -5.06
N ASP A 84 12.11 4.21 -4.55
CA ASP A 84 13.06 3.13 -4.83
C ASP A 84 12.47 1.80 -4.33
N PRO A 85 12.42 0.74 -5.14
CA PRO A 85 11.73 -0.51 -4.77
C PRO A 85 12.35 -1.23 -3.57
N LYS A 86 13.64 -1.02 -3.29
CA LYS A 86 14.37 -1.72 -2.24
C LYS A 86 14.54 -0.90 -0.96
N THR A 87 14.70 0.42 -1.09
CA THR A 87 14.99 1.31 0.04
C THR A 87 13.82 2.17 0.48
N GLY A 88 12.82 2.37 -0.40
CA GLY A 88 11.70 3.30 -0.18
C GLY A 88 12.08 4.77 -0.32
N GLU A 89 13.32 5.09 -0.72
CA GLU A 89 13.75 6.46 -0.97
C GLU A 89 12.90 7.09 -2.09
N VAL A 90 12.36 8.27 -1.82
CA VAL A 90 11.50 8.99 -2.78
C VAL A 90 12.38 9.69 -3.82
N LYS A 91 12.16 9.38 -5.10
CA LYS A 91 12.90 9.92 -6.23
C LYS A 91 11.99 10.71 -7.16
N PRO A 92 12.49 11.80 -7.79
CA PRO A 92 11.74 12.53 -8.82
C PRO A 92 11.21 11.60 -9.91
N ASN A 93 9.99 11.89 -10.38
CA ASN A 93 9.36 11.17 -11.48
C ASN A 93 8.66 12.16 -12.43
N LEU A 94 7.34 12.30 -12.40
CA LEU A 94 6.62 13.28 -13.21
C LEU A 94 7.05 14.72 -12.88
N GLY A 95 7.52 14.96 -11.63
CA GLY A 95 8.04 16.24 -11.19
C GLY A 95 9.23 16.10 -10.25
N LYS A 96 9.92 17.21 -10.05
CA LYS A 96 10.95 17.41 -9.03
C LYS A 96 10.53 18.53 -8.10
N TRP A 97 11.06 18.57 -6.88
CA TRP A 97 10.66 19.51 -5.87
C TRP A 97 11.84 20.11 -5.11
N THR A 98 11.57 21.28 -4.50
CA THR A 98 12.39 21.88 -3.44
C THR A 98 11.49 22.29 -2.29
N ILE A 99 12.03 22.32 -1.08
CA ILE A 99 11.30 22.71 0.13
C ILE A 99 11.87 24.04 0.63
N SER A 100 11.00 24.97 1.01
CA SER A 100 11.41 26.25 1.61
C SER A 100 12.18 26.03 2.93
N SER A 101 12.98 27.00 3.33
CA SER A 101 13.80 26.92 4.56
C SER A 101 13.00 26.76 5.85
N ASP A 102 11.75 27.20 5.87
CA ASP A 102 10.81 27.00 6.99
C ASP A 102 10.10 25.63 6.96
N GLY A 103 10.33 24.83 5.92
CA GLY A 103 9.71 23.51 5.73
C GLY A 103 8.23 23.53 5.34
N LEU A 104 7.64 24.72 5.11
CA LEU A 104 6.19 24.85 4.91
C LEU A 104 5.75 24.89 3.45
N THR A 105 6.64 25.21 2.52
CA THR A 105 6.29 25.33 1.10
C THR A 105 7.07 24.33 0.25
N TYR A 106 6.35 23.54 -0.52
CA TYR A 106 6.88 22.61 -1.52
C TYR A 106 6.74 23.25 -2.89
N ASN A 107 7.87 23.53 -3.55
CA ASN A 107 7.89 24.07 -4.91
C ASN A 107 8.18 22.93 -5.88
N TRP A 108 7.25 22.69 -6.79
CA TRP A 108 7.29 21.61 -7.77
C TRP A 108 7.58 22.14 -9.18
N GLU A 109 8.29 21.35 -9.97
CA GLU A 109 8.48 21.57 -11.40
C GLU A 109 8.21 20.26 -12.13
N ILE A 110 7.12 20.21 -12.92
CA ILE A 110 6.75 19.07 -13.75
C ILE A 110 7.70 18.99 -14.95
N ASP A 111 8.07 17.76 -15.37
CA ASP A 111 8.94 17.53 -16.51
C ASP A 111 8.41 18.25 -17.77
N ALA A 112 9.31 18.87 -18.52
CA ALA A 112 8.94 19.67 -19.69
C ALA A 112 8.23 18.85 -20.76
N ASN A 113 8.59 17.55 -20.92
CA ASN A 113 8.02 16.66 -21.91
C ASN A 113 6.73 15.96 -21.44
N ALA A 114 6.38 16.07 -20.15
CA ALA A 114 5.23 15.39 -19.61
C ALA A 114 3.93 15.89 -20.24
N SER A 115 3.17 14.98 -20.81
CA SER A 115 1.91 15.24 -21.49
C SER A 115 0.89 14.13 -21.25
N TRP A 116 -0.36 14.45 -21.33
CA TRP A 116 -1.47 13.51 -21.42
C TRP A 116 -1.43 12.79 -22.77
N SER A 117 -2.08 11.63 -22.86
CA SER A 117 -2.12 10.81 -24.08
C SER A 117 -2.83 11.48 -25.26
N ASP A 118 -3.57 12.56 -25.03
CA ASP A 118 -4.19 13.42 -26.07
C ASP A 118 -3.29 14.58 -26.51
N GLY A 119 -2.04 14.62 -26.02
CA GLY A 119 -1.02 15.61 -26.38
C GLY A 119 -1.06 16.90 -25.55
N LYS A 120 -2.01 17.09 -24.65
CA LYS A 120 -2.04 18.27 -23.78
C LYS A 120 -0.95 18.18 -22.71
N PRO A 121 -0.27 19.30 -22.37
CA PRO A 121 0.77 19.28 -21.34
C PRO A 121 0.18 18.99 -19.96
N ILE A 122 0.89 18.22 -19.14
CA ILE A 122 0.58 18.07 -17.72
C ILE A 122 1.15 19.29 -16.99
N THR A 123 0.34 19.92 -16.13
CA THR A 123 0.67 21.18 -15.47
C THR A 123 0.31 21.15 -13.97
N GLY A 124 0.66 22.19 -13.24
CA GLY A 124 0.24 22.37 -11.84
C GLY A 124 -1.27 22.50 -11.67
N GLU A 125 -2.01 22.91 -12.73
CA GLU A 125 -3.48 22.93 -12.70
C GLU A 125 -4.06 21.51 -12.58
N ASP A 126 -3.40 20.49 -13.11
CA ASP A 126 -3.85 19.10 -13.00
C ASP A 126 -3.68 18.60 -11.54
N TYR A 127 -2.62 19.02 -10.85
CA TYR A 127 -2.48 18.76 -9.41
C TYR A 127 -3.55 19.51 -8.60
N LEU A 128 -3.78 20.81 -8.90
CA LEU A 128 -4.83 21.59 -8.23
C LEU A 128 -6.22 20.98 -8.45
N THR A 129 -6.48 20.45 -9.66
CA THR A 129 -7.74 19.77 -9.98
C THR A 129 -7.90 18.49 -9.16
N ASP A 130 -6.83 17.68 -8.99
CA ASP A 130 -6.86 16.50 -8.13
C ASP A 130 -7.20 16.86 -6.67
N VAL A 131 -6.52 17.86 -6.10
CA VAL A 131 -6.78 18.29 -4.71
C VAL A 131 -8.19 18.89 -4.55
N LYS A 132 -8.68 19.66 -5.51
CA LYS A 132 -10.06 20.14 -5.52
C LYS A 132 -11.09 19.02 -5.62
N ALA A 133 -10.83 18.01 -6.45
CA ALA A 133 -11.68 16.82 -6.57
C ALA A 133 -11.76 16.07 -5.24
N ILE A 134 -10.63 15.84 -4.58
CA ILE A 134 -10.56 15.25 -3.23
C ILE A 134 -11.36 16.09 -2.23
N ALA A 135 -11.18 17.40 -2.23
CA ALA A 135 -11.87 18.31 -1.31
C ALA A 135 -13.40 18.24 -1.49
N ARG A 136 -13.90 18.13 -2.71
CA ARG A 136 -15.35 18.11 -3.03
C ARG A 136 -15.98 16.70 -2.98
N SER A 137 -15.21 15.64 -3.10
CA SER A 137 -15.71 14.26 -2.99
C SER A 137 -16.30 13.97 -1.61
N LYS A 138 -17.39 13.22 -1.56
CA LYS A 138 -17.96 12.64 -0.33
C LYS A 138 -17.55 11.18 -0.14
N ALA A 139 -17.08 10.53 -1.21
CA ALA A 139 -16.70 9.11 -1.22
C ALA A 139 -15.22 8.87 -0.90
N THR A 140 -14.35 9.85 -1.14
CA THR A 140 -12.90 9.68 -0.89
C THR A 140 -12.57 9.55 0.60
N VAL A 141 -11.62 8.68 0.90
CA VAL A 141 -11.03 8.50 2.25
C VAL A 141 -9.74 9.31 2.45
N ARG A 142 -9.38 10.21 1.50
CA ARG A 142 -8.03 10.80 1.43
C ARG A 142 -7.91 12.23 1.98
N LYS A 143 -9.00 12.86 2.43
CA LYS A 143 -8.99 14.27 2.83
C LYS A 143 -7.98 14.61 3.92
N SER A 144 -7.74 13.69 4.85
CA SER A 144 -6.77 13.88 5.94
C SER A 144 -5.32 14.09 5.46
N ASN A 145 -5.01 13.71 4.22
CA ASN A 145 -3.68 13.93 3.63
C ASN A 145 -3.48 15.38 3.16
N TYR A 146 -4.56 16.16 3.04
CA TYR A 146 -4.57 17.50 2.45
C TYR A 146 -5.05 18.59 3.43
N GLU A 147 -5.58 18.21 4.60
CA GLU A 147 -6.20 19.12 5.57
C GLU A 147 -5.27 20.22 6.11
N LEU A 148 -3.95 20.01 6.04
CA LEU A 148 -2.94 20.99 6.45
C LEU A 148 -2.47 21.90 5.31
N ILE A 149 -2.95 21.72 4.08
CA ILE A 149 -2.74 22.69 3.00
C ILE A 149 -3.56 23.94 3.32
N GLU A 150 -2.94 25.11 3.24
CA GLU A 150 -3.58 26.40 3.52
C GLU A 150 -4.84 26.58 2.65
N GLY A 151 -5.98 26.87 3.29
CA GLY A 151 -7.27 27.05 2.62
C GLY A 151 -8.00 25.76 2.22
N PHE A 152 -7.42 24.56 2.41
CA PHE A 152 -8.11 23.32 2.06
C PHE A 152 -9.40 23.13 2.87
N ASN A 153 -9.37 23.32 4.20
CA ASN A 153 -10.53 23.15 5.07
C ASN A 153 -11.63 24.21 4.81
N ASP A 154 -11.26 25.38 4.31
CA ASP A 154 -12.25 26.39 3.90
C ASP A 154 -12.96 26.01 2.60
N TYR A 155 -12.27 25.26 1.70
CA TYR A 155 -12.79 24.82 0.41
C TYR A 155 -13.51 23.47 0.48
N CYS A 156 -13.07 22.51 1.28
CA CYS A 156 -13.59 21.15 1.29
C CYS A 156 -15.00 21.03 1.86
N VAL A 157 -15.68 19.89 1.53
CA VAL A 157 -17.00 19.52 2.03
C VAL A 157 -16.97 18.13 2.71
N GLY A 158 -17.89 17.88 3.64
CA GLY A 158 -18.10 16.59 4.29
C GLY A 158 -17.67 16.53 5.75
N PRO A 159 -16.42 16.20 6.13
CA PRO A 159 -15.97 16.17 7.52
C PRO A 159 -16.21 17.47 8.28
N ALA A 160 -16.31 17.39 9.62
CA ALA A 160 -16.59 18.56 10.46
C ALA A 160 -15.54 19.70 10.33
N THR A 161 -14.33 19.37 9.92
CA THR A 161 -13.26 20.35 9.63
C THR A 161 -13.48 21.13 8.34
N CYS A 162 -14.30 20.63 7.43
CA CYS A 162 -14.58 21.23 6.12
C CYS A 162 -15.69 22.30 6.23
N LYS A 163 -15.43 23.52 5.78
CA LYS A 163 -16.39 24.64 5.85
C LYS A 163 -17.18 24.83 4.55
N GLY A 164 -16.56 24.54 3.41
CA GLY A 164 -17.18 24.69 2.08
C GLY A 164 -17.51 26.14 1.68
N THR A 165 -16.82 27.12 2.27
CA THR A 165 -17.10 28.55 2.09
C THR A 165 -16.18 29.25 1.10
N ALA A 166 -14.99 28.68 0.84
CA ALA A 166 -14.03 29.25 -0.09
C ALA A 166 -14.26 28.76 -1.53
N THR A 167 -13.86 29.57 -2.49
CA THR A 167 -13.89 29.28 -3.94
C THR A 167 -12.54 28.79 -4.48
N ALA A 168 -11.48 28.85 -3.65
CA ALA A 168 -10.14 28.40 -4.00
C ALA A 168 -9.41 27.82 -2.79
N ILE A 169 -8.38 27.01 -3.04
CA ILE A 169 -7.43 26.51 -2.04
C ILE A 169 -6.23 27.45 -2.08
N SER A 170 -6.15 28.38 -1.13
CA SER A 170 -5.17 29.49 -1.15
C SER A 170 -3.72 29.01 -1.13
N GLY A 171 -3.44 27.88 -0.48
CA GLY A 171 -2.10 27.30 -0.36
C GLY A 171 -1.55 26.68 -1.64
N ILE A 172 -2.33 26.54 -2.72
CA ILE A 172 -1.85 26.00 -3.98
C ILE A 172 -1.79 27.10 -5.02
N GLN A 173 -0.59 27.38 -5.53
CA GLN A 173 -0.36 28.43 -6.51
C GLN A 173 0.34 27.85 -7.75
N VAL A 174 -0.28 28.03 -8.92
CA VAL A 174 0.31 27.66 -10.21
C VAL A 174 0.94 28.90 -10.84
N ASP A 175 2.18 28.79 -11.33
CA ASP A 175 2.87 29.90 -11.97
C ASP A 175 2.22 30.18 -13.34
N LYS A 176 1.64 31.37 -13.48
CA LYS A 176 0.95 31.79 -14.71
C LYS A 176 1.89 31.92 -15.91
N SER A 177 3.18 32.21 -15.67
CA SER A 177 4.20 32.34 -16.70
C SER A 177 4.77 31.00 -17.14
N ASN A 178 4.77 29.99 -16.24
CA ASN A 178 5.19 28.64 -16.51
C ASN A 178 4.28 27.63 -15.76
N PRO A 179 3.19 27.19 -16.35
CA PRO A 179 2.21 26.29 -15.71
C PRO A 179 2.78 24.94 -15.27
N LYS A 180 4.00 24.58 -15.70
CA LYS A 180 4.73 23.41 -15.19
C LYS A 180 5.23 23.61 -13.77
N LYS A 181 5.27 24.86 -13.25
CA LYS A 181 5.69 25.18 -11.89
C LYS A 181 4.47 25.49 -11.01
N PHE A 182 4.49 24.92 -9.82
CA PHE A 182 3.48 25.21 -8.80
C PHE A 182 4.07 25.09 -7.40
N SER A 183 3.41 25.71 -6.44
CA SER A 183 3.79 25.59 -5.03
C SER A 183 2.61 25.17 -4.18
N VAL A 184 2.90 24.44 -3.10
CA VAL A 184 1.93 24.00 -2.11
C VAL A 184 2.41 24.41 -0.73
N LYS A 185 1.64 25.26 -0.05
CA LYS A 185 1.95 25.79 1.29
C LYS A 185 1.10 25.11 2.34
N PHE A 186 1.73 24.66 3.40
CA PHE A 186 1.11 24.06 4.57
C PHE A 186 1.00 25.07 5.71
N THR A 187 -0.03 24.95 6.53
CA THR A 187 -0.28 25.83 7.69
C THR A 187 0.68 25.58 8.85
N LYS A 188 1.29 24.40 8.90
CA LYS A 188 2.31 23.99 9.87
C LYS A 188 3.13 22.84 9.28
N ALA A 189 4.25 22.50 9.94
CA ALA A 189 5.06 21.36 9.53
C ALA A 189 4.19 20.09 9.39
N PHE A 190 4.27 19.45 8.22
CA PHE A 190 3.57 18.23 7.91
C PHE A 190 4.58 17.20 7.37
N CYS A 191 5.13 16.40 8.28
CA CYS A 191 6.22 15.49 7.98
C CYS A 191 5.88 14.48 6.87
N PRO A 192 4.65 13.93 6.79
CA PRO A 192 4.24 13.07 5.69
C PRO A 192 3.98 13.78 4.35
N ALA A 193 4.11 15.13 4.28
CA ALA A 193 3.65 15.90 3.13
C ALA A 193 4.08 15.35 1.78
N LEU A 194 5.39 15.05 1.65
CA LEU A 194 5.93 14.57 0.37
C LEU A 194 5.25 13.28 -0.12
N VAL A 195 4.97 12.36 0.79
CA VAL A 195 4.34 11.08 0.43
C VAL A 195 2.82 11.22 0.40
N ASN A 196 2.22 11.79 1.44
CA ASN A 196 0.77 11.75 1.60
C ASN A 196 0.03 12.78 0.73
N ALA A 197 0.57 14.00 0.58
CA ALA A 197 -0.09 15.03 -0.23
C ALA A 197 0.27 14.96 -1.73
N PHE A 198 1.39 14.32 -2.09
CA PHE A 198 1.85 14.30 -3.48
C PHE A 198 1.91 12.91 -4.12
N GLY A 199 1.62 11.83 -3.38
CA GLY A 199 1.76 10.48 -3.88
C GLY A 199 0.70 9.47 -3.44
N THR A 200 -0.32 9.87 -2.66
CA THR A 200 -1.40 8.95 -2.25
C THR A 200 -2.39 8.65 -3.35
N THR A 201 -2.48 9.50 -4.35
CA THR A 201 -3.15 9.20 -5.63
C THR A 201 -2.12 8.71 -6.63
N ALA A 202 -2.56 8.01 -7.67
CA ALA A 202 -1.66 7.54 -8.72
C ALA A 202 -1.12 8.69 -9.60
N GLY A 203 -1.46 9.95 -9.31
CA GLY A 203 -0.98 11.12 -10.02
C GLY A 203 -2.04 12.21 -10.19
N PRO A 204 -1.68 13.37 -10.75
CA PRO A 204 -2.60 14.46 -11.05
C PRO A 204 -3.78 14.01 -11.93
N LEU A 205 -4.93 14.68 -11.78
CA LEU A 205 -6.10 14.49 -12.63
C LEU A 205 -6.13 15.50 -13.79
N PRO A 206 -6.46 15.08 -15.03
CA PRO A 206 -6.49 15.99 -16.18
C PRO A 206 -7.56 17.06 -16.01
N THR A 207 -7.15 18.32 -15.89
CA THR A 207 -8.03 19.48 -15.66
C THR A 207 -9.06 19.63 -16.76
N HIS A 208 -8.69 19.39 -18.00
CA HIS A 208 -9.60 19.50 -19.16
C HIS A 208 -10.69 18.43 -19.19
N ILE A 209 -10.58 17.37 -18.38
CA ILE A 209 -11.58 16.31 -18.22
C ILE A 209 -12.34 16.50 -16.90
N PHE A 210 -11.60 16.61 -15.78
CA PHE A 210 -12.19 16.62 -14.43
C PHE A 210 -12.45 18.01 -13.86
N GLY A 211 -11.89 19.09 -14.44
CA GLY A 211 -12.08 20.45 -13.96
C GLY A 211 -13.55 20.87 -13.86
N LYS A 212 -14.41 20.37 -14.75
CA LYS A 212 -15.87 20.61 -14.72
C LYS A 212 -16.56 20.10 -13.44
N TYR A 213 -15.97 19.12 -12.73
CA TYR A 213 -16.51 18.55 -11.49
C TYR A 213 -15.97 19.26 -10.24
N THR A 214 -15.00 20.15 -10.39
CA THR A 214 -14.38 20.90 -9.30
C THR A 214 -14.81 22.36 -9.28
N VAL A 215 -15.74 22.78 -10.14
CA VAL A 215 -16.31 24.13 -10.17
C VAL A 215 -17.33 24.29 -9.04
N ASP A 216 -17.29 25.46 -8.42
CA ASP A 216 -18.06 25.78 -7.22
C ASP A 216 -19.58 25.74 -7.45
N ASN A 217 -20.29 25.15 -6.47
CA ASN A 217 -21.75 25.21 -6.27
C ASN A 217 -22.66 24.66 -7.37
N ASP A 218 -22.16 23.80 -8.27
CA ASP A 218 -23.02 23.07 -9.19
C ASP A 218 -23.30 21.66 -8.66
N PRO A 219 -24.45 21.39 -8.00
CA PRO A 219 -24.78 20.07 -7.45
C PRO A 219 -24.96 18.99 -8.53
N THR A 220 -25.07 19.39 -9.81
CA THR A 220 -25.19 18.45 -10.94
C THR A 220 -23.82 17.92 -11.38
N LYS A 221 -22.73 18.56 -10.94
CA LYS A 221 -21.35 18.19 -11.27
C LYS A 221 -20.68 17.46 -10.09
N ASN A 222 -21.15 16.25 -9.83
CA ASN A 222 -20.63 15.43 -8.75
C ASN A 222 -19.44 14.59 -9.22
N ILE A 223 -18.25 14.88 -8.69
CA ILE A 223 -17.03 14.10 -8.97
C ILE A 223 -17.16 12.61 -8.63
N ASP A 224 -17.91 12.27 -7.58
CA ASP A 224 -18.11 10.87 -7.17
C ASP A 224 -18.93 10.06 -8.18
N ALA A 225 -19.71 10.74 -9.04
CA ALA A 225 -20.55 10.14 -10.08
C ALA A 225 -20.05 10.43 -11.51
N ALA A 226 -18.83 10.93 -11.66
CA ALA A 226 -18.26 11.22 -12.98
C ALA A 226 -18.12 9.93 -13.81
N PRO A 227 -18.60 9.87 -15.06
CA PRO A 227 -18.47 8.68 -15.90
C PRO A 227 -17.02 8.29 -16.17
N GLU A 228 -16.11 9.25 -16.16
CA GLU A 228 -14.68 9.06 -16.31
C GLU A 228 -14.06 8.26 -15.13
N ASN A 229 -14.77 8.13 -14.01
CA ASN A 229 -14.34 7.28 -12.88
C ASN A 229 -14.30 5.78 -13.24
N THR A 230 -14.99 5.38 -14.30
CA THR A 230 -15.01 3.98 -14.78
C THR A 230 -14.52 3.82 -16.21
N ALA A 231 -14.36 4.91 -16.94
CA ALA A 231 -13.90 4.91 -18.33
C ALA A 231 -13.04 6.16 -18.62
N PRO A 232 -11.82 6.25 -18.07
CA PRO A 232 -10.94 7.39 -18.32
C PRO A 232 -10.54 7.48 -19.79
N THR A 233 -10.61 8.69 -20.36
CA THR A 233 -10.38 8.93 -21.79
C THR A 233 -8.94 9.31 -22.11
N VAL A 234 -8.15 9.71 -21.10
CA VAL A 234 -6.74 10.09 -21.25
C VAL A 234 -5.89 9.45 -20.16
N ALA A 235 -4.59 9.32 -20.41
CA ALA A 235 -3.62 8.75 -19.48
C ALA A 235 -2.36 9.61 -19.43
N SER A 236 -1.69 9.65 -18.29
CA SER A 236 -0.33 10.18 -18.15
C SER A 236 0.71 9.07 -18.01
N GLY A 237 0.28 7.85 -17.71
CA GLY A 237 1.09 6.66 -17.51
C GLY A 237 1.40 5.87 -18.79
N PRO A 238 2.10 4.73 -18.65
CA PRO A 238 2.56 3.91 -19.78
C PRO A 238 1.44 3.17 -20.52
N PHE A 239 0.24 3.08 -19.94
CA PHE A 239 -0.92 2.44 -20.56
C PHE A 239 -2.15 3.34 -20.51
N LYS A 240 -3.07 3.14 -21.49
CA LYS A 240 -4.37 3.81 -21.61
C LYS A 240 -5.49 2.82 -21.39
N PHE A 241 -6.57 3.27 -20.78
CA PHE A 241 -7.79 2.47 -20.66
C PHE A 241 -8.37 2.12 -22.03
N LYS A 242 -8.75 0.85 -22.19
CA LYS A 242 -9.46 0.36 -23.38
C LYS A 242 -10.83 -0.18 -23.03
N GLU A 243 -10.92 -1.10 -22.07
CA GLU A 243 -12.16 -1.81 -21.75
C GLU A 243 -12.15 -2.32 -20.31
N TRP A 244 -13.30 -2.29 -19.65
CA TRP A 244 -13.54 -2.98 -18.38
C TRP A 244 -14.74 -3.90 -18.52
N ARG A 245 -14.49 -5.22 -18.50
CA ARG A 245 -15.50 -6.27 -18.40
C ARG A 245 -15.65 -6.64 -16.95
N LYS A 246 -16.70 -6.13 -16.30
CA LYS A 246 -16.93 -6.31 -14.87
C LYS A 246 -16.96 -7.79 -14.50
N GLY A 247 -16.21 -8.15 -13.46
CA GLY A 247 -16.07 -9.51 -12.97
C GLY A 247 -15.16 -10.43 -13.82
N ASP A 248 -14.61 -9.92 -14.94
CA ASP A 248 -13.72 -10.66 -15.84
C ASP A 248 -12.34 -10.01 -15.92
N GLN A 249 -12.23 -8.82 -16.52
CA GLN A 249 -10.92 -8.21 -16.74
C GLN A 249 -10.99 -6.71 -17.07
N VAL A 250 -9.88 -6.01 -16.82
CA VAL A 250 -9.61 -4.68 -17.35
C VAL A 250 -8.50 -4.78 -18.40
N ILE A 251 -8.73 -4.20 -19.58
CA ILE A 251 -7.77 -4.17 -20.68
C ILE A 251 -7.24 -2.73 -20.81
N LEU A 252 -5.93 -2.60 -20.72
CA LEU A 252 -5.22 -1.38 -21.04
C LEU A 252 -4.38 -1.61 -22.30
N GLU A 253 -4.27 -0.60 -23.15
CA GLU A 253 -3.39 -0.60 -24.32
C GLU A 253 -2.20 0.33 -24.11
N ARG A 254 -1.08 0.06 -24.77
CA ARG A 254 0.12 0.89 -24.69
C ARG A 254 -0.18 2.35 -25.02
N ASN A 255 0.39 3.26 -24.22
CA ASN A 255 0.40 4.68 -24.50
C ASN A 255 1.63 5.01 -25.36
N ASP A 256 1.46 5.09 -26.68
CA ASP A 256 2.58 5.36 -27.60
C ASP A 256 3.14 6.77 -27.46
N THR A 257 2.41 7.69 -26.81
CA THR A 257 2.84 9.06 -26.52
C THR A 257 3.37 9.25 -25.10
N TYR A 258 3.63 8.14 -24.36
CA TYR A 258 4.12 8.22 -23.00
C TYR A 258 5.47 8.96 -22.95
N TRP A 259 5.59 9.96 -22.12
CA TRP A 259 6.71 10.91 -22.10
C TRP A 259 8.09 10.30 -21.79
N LYS A 260 8.13 9.15 -21.11
CA LYS A 260 9.38 8.37 -20.90
C LYS A 260 9.67 7.38 -22.03
N GLY A 261 8.87 7.39 -23.09
CA GLY A 261 8.89 6.43 -24.17
C GLY A 261 7.86 5.30 -23.99
N PRO A 262 7.34 4.76 -25.10
CA PRO A 262 6.31 3.72 -25.07
C PRO A 262 6.76 2.48 -24.31
N ALA A 263 5.85 1.84 -23.57
CA ALA A 263 6.09 0.55 -22.95
C ALA A 263 6.51 -0.50 -24.00
N PHE A 264 7.31 -1.49 -23.59
CA PHE A 264 7.65 -2.60 -24.50
C PHE A 264 6.44 -3.51 -24.77
N ALA A 265 5.61 -3.79 -23.74
CA ALA A 265 4.39 -4.57 -23.90
C ALA A 265 3.31 -3.77 -24.66
N ASP A 266 2.53 -4.43 -25.54
CA ASP A 266 1.43 -3.82 -26.28
C ASP A 266 0.19 -3.57 -25.42
N GLN A 267 -0.03 -4.47 -24.44
CA GLN A 267 -1.20 -4.46 -23.56
C GLN A 267 -0.82 -4.85 -22.13
N TYR A 268 -1.58 -4.30 -21.21
CA TYR A 268 -1.67 -4.77 -19.84
C TYR A 268 -3.11 -5.21 -19.57
N ILE A 269 -3.28 -6.48 -19.19
CA ILE A 269 -4.57 -7.08 -18.88
C ILE A 269 -4.58 -7.44 -17.40
N PHE A 270 -5.52 -6.88 -16.67
CA PHE A 270 -5.77 -7.18 -15.28
C PHE A 270 -6.96 -8.14 -15.21
N LYS A 271 -6.68 -9.44 -15.01
CA LYS A 271 -7.65 -10.52 -15.06
C LYS A 271 -8.13 -10.87 -13.66
N VAL A 272 -9.45 -10.93 -13.46
CA VAL A 272 -10.03 -11.29 -12.16
C VAL A 272 -9.96 -12.80 -11.98
N VAL A 273 -9.25 -13.26 -10.96
CA VAL A 273 -9.10 -14.66 -10.55
C VAL A 273 -9.24 -14.73 -9.03
N ALA A 274 -10.47 -14.76 -8.55
CA ALA A 274 -10.77 -14.63 -7.12
C ALA A 274 -10.26 -15.80 -6.27
N ASP A 275 -10.12 -17.01 -6.84
CA ASP A 275 -9.59 -18.18 -6.14
C ASP A 275 -8.08 -18.30 -6.35
N SER A 276 -7.32 -18.28 -5.25
CA SER A 276 -5.85 -18.35 -5.28
C SER A 276 -5.29 -19.65 -5.86
N THR A 277 -6.02 -20.76 -5.75
CA THR A 277 -5.62 -22.05 -6.32
C THR A 277 -5.75 -22.02 -7.84
N VAL A 278 -6.83 -21.41 -8.35
CA VAL A 278 -7.03 -21.19 -9.79
C VAL A 278 -5.96 -20.26 -10.35
N LEU A 279 -5.62 -19.20 -9.62
CA LEU A 279 -4.57 -18.26 -10.00
C LEU A 279 -3.21 -18.97 -10.15
N ALA A 280 -2.82 -19.79 -9.18
CA ALA A 280 -1.59 -20.60 -9.26
C ALA A 280 -1.61 -21.57 -10.45
N ALA A 281 -2.75 -22.20 -10.76
CA ALA A 281 -2.90 -23.07 -11.93
C ALA A 281 -2.75 -22.30 -13.25
N GLN A 282 -3.34 -21.12 -13.37
CA GLN A 282 -3.24 -20.28 -14.58
C GLN A 282 -1.83 -19.73 -14.82
N LEU A 283 -1.04 -19.49 -13.75
CA LEU A 283 0.38 -19.17 -13.87
C LEU A 283 1.17 -20.34 -14.47
N LYS A 284 0.90 -21.58 -14.05
CA LYS A 284 1.57 -22.79 -14.58
C LYS A 284 1.27 -23.01 -16.06
N THR A 285 0.03 -22.76 -16.49
CA THR A 285 -0.37 -22.91 -17.89
C THR A 285 0.02 -21.73 -18.78
N GLY A 286 0.42 -20.59 -18.19
CA GLY A 286 0.72 -19.36 -18.93
C GLY A 286 -0.52 -18.57 -19.36
N GLU A 287 -1.71 -18.90 -18.88
CA GLU A 287 -2.94 -18.13 -19.12
C GLU A 287 -2.85 -16.73 -18.47
N ILE A 288 -2.19 -16.64 -17.31
CA ILE A 288 -1.67 -15.39 -16.74
C ILE A 288 -0.15 -15.50 -16.66
N ASN A 289 0.55 -14.39 -16.81
CA ASN A 289 2.02 -14.37 -16.82
C ASN A 289 2.64 -13.44 -15.75
N TYR A 290 1.81 -12.90 -14.87
CA TYR A 290 2.21 -12.24 -13.64
C TYR A 290 1.12 -12.40 -12.58
N GLY A 291 1.52 -12.76 -11.37
CA GLY A 291 0.62 -12.85 -10.23
C GLY A 291 1.37 -13.11 -8.93
N THR A 292 0.66 -12.96 -7.82
CA THR A 292 1.17 -13.28 -6.49
C THR A 292 0.48 -14.54 -5.99
N ILE A 293 1.25 -15.55 -5.59
CA ILE A 293 0.74 -16.81 -5.06
C ILE A 293 0.75 -16.84 -3.53
N GLU A 294 -0.03 -17.74 -2.96
CA GLU A 294 0.04 -18.07 -1.54
C GLU A 294 1.24 -18.99 -1.24
N ALA A 295 1.73 -18.95 -0.02
CA ALA A 295 2.90 -19.71 0.42
C ALA A 295 2.77 -21.23 0.19
N LYS A 296 1.56 -21.79 0.31
CA LYS A 296 1.29 -23.23 0.06
C LYS A 296 1.64 -23.68 -1.36
N ASP A 297 1.65 -22.76 -2.32
CA ASP A 297 1.90 -23.06 -3.73
C ASP A 297 3.39 -22.85 -4.12
N PHE A 298 4.22 -22.37 -3.17
CA PHE A 298 5.62 -22.00 -3.43
C PHE A 298 6.43 -23.16 -4.01
N ASP A 299 6.45 -24.31 -3.34
CA ASP A 299 7.25 -25.46 -3.77
C ASP A 299 6.80 -26.04 -5.11
N ASP A 300 5.50 -26.01 -5.40
CA ASP A 300 4.96 -26.48 -6.66
C ASP A 300 5.35 -25.56 -7.81
N ILE A 301 5.25 -24.25 -7.62
CA ILE A 301 5.69 -23.26 -8.61
C ILE A 301 7.22 -23.26 -8.77
N ALA A 302 7.99 -23.44 -7.70
CA ALA A 302 9.46 -23.48 -7.76
C ALA A 302 9.98 -24.65 -8.62
N ARG A 303 9.22 -25.74 -8.73
CA ARG A 303 9.55 -26.89 -9.62
C ARG A 303 9.26 -26.64 -11.09
N GLN A 304 8.57 -25.54 -11.45
CA GLN A 304 8.24 -25.24 -12.85
C GLN A 304 9.45 -24.63 -13.56
N GLU A 305 10.01 -25.32 -14.55
CA GLU A 305 11.22 -24.88 -15.27
C GLU A 305 11.04 -23.55 -16.01
N ASN A 306 9.83 -23.21 -16.43
CA ASN A 306 9.48 -22.03 -17.19
C ASN A 306 9.13 -20.81 -16.32
N LEU A 307 9.01 -20.97 -14.99
CA LEU A 307 8.61 -19.91 -14.08
C LEU A 307 9.78 -19.42 -13.21
N LYS A 308 9.68 -18.17 -12.75
CA LYS A 308 10.59 -17.51 -11.81
C LYS A 308 9.78 -16.95 -10.65
N ILE A 309 10.24 -17.22 -9.43
CA ILE A 309 9.73 -16.61 -8.20
C ILE A 309 10.61 -15.42 -7.83
N SER A 310 9.96 -14.32 -7.44
CA SER A 310 10.57 -13.17 -6.78
C SER A 310 9.86 -12.97 -5.46
N GLU A 311 10.53 -13.32 -4.36
CA GLU A 311 10.00 -13.17 -3.01
C GLU A 311 10.59 -11.94 -2.33
N TYR A 312 9.74 -11.14 -1.64
CA TYR A 312 10.15 -9.96 -0.89
C TYR A 312 9.16 -9.66 0.24
N GLN A 313 9.63 -8.95 1.26
CA GLN A 313 8.78 -8.55 2.39
C GLN A 313 7.62 -7.67 1.94
N ASN A 314 6.46 -7.88 2.54
CA ASN A 314 5.27 -7.06 2.29
C ASN A 314 5.28 -5.83 3.21
N LEU A 315 4.99 -4.66 2.66
CA LEU A 315 4.69 -3.46 3.45
C LEU A 315 3.20 -3.45 3.80
N GLY A 316 2.79 -4.48 4.52
CA GLY A 316 1.41 -4.70 4.90
C GLY A 316 1.28 -5.88 5.86
N TYR A 317 0.06 -6.15 6.31
CA TYR A 317 -0.22 -7.28 7.20
C TYR A 317 -1.69 -7.70 7.15
N THR A 318 -1.96 -8.96 7.48
CA THR A 318 -3.31 -9.51 7.69
C THR A 318 -3.62 -9.53 9.19
N TYR A 319 -4.88 -9.26 9.55
CA TYR A 319 -5.34 -9.15 10.93
C TYR A 319 -6.80 -9.57 11.10
N ILE A 320 -7.20 -9.85 12.33
CA ILE A 320 -8.60 -9.93 12.74
C ILE A 320 -8.97 -8.63 13.44
N GLY A 321 -9.88 -7.86 12.88
CA GLY A 321 -10.34 -6.59 13.44
C GLY A 321 -11.63 -6.73 14.23
N TRP A 322 -11.85 -5.84 15.21
CA TRP A 322 -12.98 -5.84 16.11
C TRP A 322 -13.75 -4.52 16.05
N ASN A 323 -15.07 -4.59 15.85
CA ASN A 323 -15.92 -3.41 15.96
C ASN A 323 -16.21 -3.12 17.45
N THR A 324 -15.47 -2.17 18.03
CA THR A 324 -15.54 -1.83 19.45
C THR A 324 -16.85 -1.11 19.84
N LYS A 325 -17.65 -0.70 18.86
CA LYS A 325 -18.96 -0.04 19.07
C LYS A 325 -20.14 -0.86 18.54
N SER A 326 -19.93 -2.13 18.18
CA SER A 326 -21.00 -2.99 17.69
C SER A 326 -22.06 -3.24 18.77
N ALA A 327 -23.30 -2.81 18.53
CA ALA A 327 -24.43 -3.13 19.40
C ALA A 327 -24.73 -4.64 19.43
N GLY A 328 -24.45 -5.35 18.33
CA GLY A 328 -24.64 -6.81 18.22
C GLY A 328 -23.56 -7.64 18.93
N ALA A 329 -22.44 -7.02 19.30
CA ALA A 329 -21.32 -7.68 20.00
C ALA A 329 -20.68 -6.74 21.04
N PRO A 330 -21.41 -6.29 22.07
CA PRO A 330 -20.93 -5.29 23.03
C PRO A 330 -19.72 -5.76 23.84
N ALA A 331 -19.47 -7.06 23.91
CA ALA A 331 -18.28 -7.66 24.53
C ALA A 331 -16.98 -7.15 23.91
N LEU A 332 -16.97 -6.85 22.61
CA LEU A 332 -15.80 -6.39 21.89
C LEU A 332 -15.35 -4.97 22.28
N ALA A 333 -16.17 -4.21 23.02
CA ALA A 333 -15.80 -2.94 23.62
C ALA A 333 -14.82 -3.11 24.80
N ASP A 334 -14.85 -4.25 25.51
CA ASP A 334 -13.98 -4.53 26.66
C ASP A 334 -12.60 -5.02 26.20
N LYS A 335 -11.53 -4.29 26.55
CA LYS A 335 -10.16 -4.68 26.17
C LYS A 335 -9.75 -6.04 26.71
N ARG A 336 -10.28 -6.47 27.87
CA ARG A 336 -9.97 -7.77 28.47
C ARG A 336 -10.47 -8.91 27.58
N VAL A 337 -11.65 -8.73 26.94
CA VAL A 337 -12.15 -9.68 25.96
C VAL A 337 -11.25 -9.71 24.72
N ARG A 338 -10.87 -8.55 24.17
CA ARG A 338 -9.98 -8.50 23.00
C ARG A 338 -8.59 -9.10 23.30
N GLN A 339 -8.04 -8.84 24.50
CA GLN A 339 -6.79 -9.48 24.94
C GLN A 339 -6.95 -10.99 25.12
N ALA A 340 -8.09 -11.45 25.63
CA ALA A 340 -8.40 -12.87 25.75
C ALA A 340 -8.43 -13.55 24.37
N LEU A 341 -9.02 -12.89 23.36
CA LEU A 341 -9.00 -13.39 21.98
C LEU A 341 -7.57 -13.44 21.41
N ALA A 342 -6.71 -12.48 21.77
CA ALA A 342 -5.31 -12.51 21.36
C ALA A 342 -4.52 -13.67 22.00
N TYR A 343 -4.71 -13.94 23.31
CA TYR A 343 -4.10 -15.09 23.97
C TYR A 343 -4.73 -16.44 23.58
N GLY A 344 -5.98 -16.41 23.10
CA GLY A 344 -6.73 -17.61 22.71
C GLY A 344 -6.42 -18.13 21.31
N LEU A 345 -5.59 -17.41 20.53
CA LEU A 345 -5.25 -17.76 19.15
C LEU A 345 -3.75 -17.98 18.99
N ASP A 346 -3.35 -19.18 18.57
CA ASP A 346 -1.96 -19.53 18.28
C ASP A 346 -1.49 -18.97 16.95
N MET A 347 -1.08 -17.71 16.95
CA MET A 347 -0.60 -17.04 15.75
C MET A 347 0.77 -17.54 15.29
N ASP A 348 1.59 -18.08 16.20
CA ASP A 348 2.89 -18.70 15.85
C ASP A 348 2.65 -19.97 15.01
N LEU A 349 1.64 -20.77 15.41
CA LEU A 349 1.21 -21.94 14.63
C LEU A 349 0.68 -21.54 13.24
N VAL A 350 -0.12 -20.45 13.18
CA VAL A 350 -0.64 -19.91 11.91
C VAL A 350 0.50 -19.56 10.96
N VAL A 351 1.49 -18.78 11.43
CA VAL A 351 2.65 -18.40 10.60
C VAL A 351 3.42 -19.63 10.13
N LYS A 352 3.65 -20.59 11.03
CA LYS A 352 4.39 -21.81 10.70
C LYS A 352 3.67 -22.73 9.72
N GLN A 353 2.35 -22.93 9.89
CA GLN A 353 1.60 -23.97 9.16
C GLN A 353 0.80 -23.42 7.98
N ILE A 354 0.40 -22.16 8.00
CA ILE A 354 -0.36 -21.54 6.91
C ILE A 354 0.57 -20.76 5.98
N LEU A 355 1.58 -20.09 6.52
CA LEU A 355 2.54 -19.34 5.71
C LEU A 355 3.84 -20.12 5.43
N PHE A 356 3.99 -21.33 5.93
CA PHE A 356 5.17 -22.20 5.67
C PHE A 356 6.52 -21.48 5.88
N GLY A 357 6.58 -20.48 6.76
CA GLY A 357 7.77 -19.64 6.98
C GLY A 357 7.89 -18.42 6.06
N HIS A 358 7.00 -18.24 5.09
CA HIS A 358 6.97 -17.09 4.17
C HIS A 358 6.22 -15.90 4.78
N GLY A 359 6.57 -15.53 6.01
CA GLY A 359 5.95 -14.40 6.71
C GLY A 359 6.44 -14.26 8.14
N THR A 360 5.98 -13.20 8.79
CA THR A 360 6.36 -12.83 10.17
C THR A 360 5.10 -12.53 10.99
N LYS A 361 5.02 -13.07 12.21
CA LYS A 361 3.97 -12.73 13.17
C LYS A 361 3.99 -11.23 13.47
N MET A 362 2.82 -10.64 13.55
CA MET A 362 2.63 -9.24 13.89
C MET A 362 1.97 -9.10 15.27
N VAL A 363 2.39 -8.07 16.01
CA VAL A 363 1.77 -7.65 17.28
C VAL A 363 1.59 -6.13 17.33
N GLN A 364 1.81 -5.48 16.19
CA GLN A 364 1.79 -4.03 16.00
C GLN A 364 1.33 -3.65 14.59
N HIS A 365 1.10 -2.35 14.36
CA HIS A 365 0.67 -1.82 13.06
C HIS A 365 1.79 -1.79 12.01
N HIS A 366 3.00 -1.37 12.39
CA HIS A 366 4.09 -1.19 11.43
C HIS A 366 4.84 -2.51 11.20
N PRO A 367 4.88 -3.04 9.95
CA PRO A 367 5.66 -4.24 9.61
C PRO A 367 7.16 -4.03 9.84
N PRO A 368 7.95 -5.12 10.02
CA PRO A 368 9.38 -5.02 10.28
C PRO A 368 10.20 -4.24 9.24
N VAL A 369 9.74 -4.20 7.99
CA VAL A 369 10.39 -3.44 6.91
C VAL A 369 10.19 -1.93 7.04
N SER A 370 9.21 -1.47 7.82
CA SER A 370 8.97 -0.05 8.09
C SER A 370 9.98 0.52 9.09
N TRP A 371 10.53 1.70 8.82
CA TRP A 371 11.41 2.39 9.77
C TRP A 371 10.72 2.77 11.09
N ALA A 372 9.39 2.86 11.11
CA ALA A 372 8.58 3.14 12.30
C ALA A 372 8.23 1.89 13.11
N ALA A 373 8.66 0.71 12.68
CA ALA A 373 8.44 -0.51 13.45
C ALA A 373 9.16 -0.42 14.82
N PRO A 374 8.45 -0.68 15.93
CA PRO A 374 9.08 -0.76 17.24
C PRO A 374 9.94 -2.04 17.34
N ASP A 375 10.85 -2.07 18.31
CA ASP A 375 11.49 -3.34 18.69
C ASP A 375 10.40 -4.29 19.24
N PRO A 376 10.17 -5.45 18.61
CA PRO A 376 9.12 -6.38 19.03
C PRO A 376 9.32 -6.90 20.48
N LYS A 377 10.54 -6.88 21.02
CA LYS A 377 10.82 -7.24 22.41
C LYS A 377 10.20 -6.27 23.42
N THR A 378 9.84 -5.07 23.01
CA THR A 378 9.19 -4.05 23.86
C THR A 378 7.68 -4.21 23.95
N LEU A 379 7.11 -5.15 23.19
CA LEU A 379 5.67 -5.39 23.06
C LEU A 379 5.29 -6.77 23.59
N ASN A 380 4.06 -6.90 24.10
CA ASN A 380 3.51 -8.21 24.47
C ASN A 380 3.33 -9.06 23.20
N GLN A 381 3.88 -10.28 23.22
CA GLN A 381 3.87 -11.18 22.06
C GLN A 381 2.58 -12.02 21.95
N TYR A 382 1.71 -11.96 22.95
CA TYR A 382 0.47 -12.74 23.00
C TYR A 382 0.69 -14.21 22.56
N PRO A 383 1.55 -14.98 23.25
CA PRO A 383 1.66 -16.41 22.99
C PRO A 383 0.35 -17.09 23.37
N LEU A 384 0.04 -18.23 22.73
CA LEU A 384 -1.14 -19.02 23.13
C LEU A 384 -1.12 -19.32 24.63
N ASP A 385 -2.10 -18.81 25.35
CA ASP A 385 -2.32 -19.06 26.77
C ASP A 385 -3.82 -19.11 27.06
N LYS A 386 -4.40 -20.30 26.96
CA LYS A 386 -5.84 -20.53 27.17
C LYS A 386 -6.28 -20.20 28.59
N ALA A 387 -5.42 -20.47 29.58
CA ALA A 387 -5.74 -20.21 30.99
C ALA A 387 -5.87 -18.71 31.24
N LYS A 388 -4.91 -17.93 30.74
CA LYS A 388 -4.94 -16.46 30.80
C LYS A 388 -6.11 -15.88 30.02
N ALA A 389 -6.40 -16.43 28.83
CA ALA A 389 -7.57 -16.01 28.04
C ALA A 389 -8.89 -16.20 28.81
N GLU A 390 -9.11 -17.37 29.40
CA GLU A 390 -10.30 -17.65 30.21
C GLU A 390 -10.36 -16.78 31.48
N ASP A 391 -9.21 -16.50 32.11
CA ASP A 391 -9.16 -15.62 33.28
C ASP A 391 -9.54 -14.17 32.92
N LEU A 392 -9.07 -13.64 31.81
CA LEU A 392 -9.46 -12.32 31.31
C LEU A 392 -10.97 -12.24 30.98
N ILE A 393 -11.55 -13.29 30.42
CA ILE A 393 -12.99 -13.38 30.16
C ILE A 393 -13.77 -13.34 31.49
N LYS A 394 -13.33 -14.08 32.53
CA LYS A 394 -13.92 -14.04 33.88
C LYS A 394 -13.80 -12.64 34.49
N GLN A 395 -12.65 -12.01 34.42
CA GLN A 395 -12.43 -10.62 34.88
C GLN A 395 -13.34 -9.62 34.16
N ALA A 396 -13.72 -9.89 32.92
CA ALA A 396 -14.70 -9.10 32.17
C ALA A 396 -16.17 -9.36 32.64
N GLY A 397 -16.37 -10.22 33.64
CA GLY A 397 -17.67 -10.49 34.23
C GLY A 397 -18.46 -11.63 33.58
N TYR A 398 -17.81 -12.48 32.79
CA TYR A 398 -18.46 -13.64 32.17
C TYR A 398 -18.28 -14.90 33.02
N THR A 399 -19.30 -15.76 33.03
CA THR A 399 -19.30 -17.05 33.71
C THR A 399 -19.47 -18.17 32.69
N LYS A 400 -18.72 -19.27 32.83
CA LYS A 400 -18.77 -20.42 31.92
C LYS A 400 -20.05 -21.24 32.20
N GLY A 401 -20.86 -21.42 31.16
CA GLY A 401 -22.09 -22.22 31.24
C GLY A 401 -21.80 -23.73 31.13
N SER A 402 -22.84 -24.54 31.37
CA SER A 402 -22.77 -26.00 31.20
C SER A 402 -22.57 -26.45 29.75
N ASP A 403 -22.86 -25.58 28.78
CA ASP A 403 -22.62 -25.76 27.37
C ASP A 403 -21.15 -25.50 26.96
N GLY A 404 -20.32 -25.08 27.93
CA GLY A 404 -18.91 -24.80 27.73
C GLY A 404 -18.61 -23.39 27.24
N PHE A 405 -19.60 -22.55 26.97
CA PHE A 405 -19.43 -21.17 26.56
C PHE A 405 -19.55 -20.20 27.73
N TYR A 406 -18.85 -19.06 27.63
CA TYR A 406 -19.00 -17.97 28.58
C TYR A 406 -20.25 -17.15 28.28
N ALA A 407 -20.93 -16.72 29.34
CA ALA A 407 -22.12 -15.86 29.25
C ALA A 407 -22.11 -14.78 30.36
N ARG A 408 -22.73 -13.63 30.07
CA ARG A 408 -23.00 -12.55 31.02
C ARG A 408 -24.42 -12.03 30.81
N ASP A 409 -25.17 -11.87 31.91
CA ASP A 409 -26.57 -11.40 31.88
C ASP A 409 -27.47 -12.24 30.95
N GLY A 410 -27.27 -13.58 30.95
CA GLY A 410 -28.01 -14.52 30.11
C GLY A 410 -27.64 -14.50 28.62
N LYS A 411 -26.64 -13.71 28.23
CA LYS A 411 -26.17 -13.63 26.84
C LYS A 411 -24.81 -14.30 26.68
N THR A 412 -24.73 -15.27 25.78
CA THR A 412 -23.51 -15.96 25.42
C THR A 412 -22.48 -14.95 24.85
N LEU A 413 -21.20 -15.16 25.18
CA LEU A 413 -20.08 -14.44 24.53
C LEU A 413 -19.94 -14.95 23.10
N GLU A 414 -20.62 -14.29 22.20
CA GLU A 414 -20.84 -14.71 20.82
C GLU A 414 -20.72 -13.52 19.87
N PHE A 415 -20.08 -13.72 18.70
CA PHE A 415 -20.01 -12.74 17.60
C PHE A 415 -19.70 -13.42 16.28
N SER A 416 -19.94 -12.69 15.19
CA SER A 416 -19.56 -13.13 13.85
C SER A 416 -18.18 -12.57 13.46
N ILE A 417 -17.44 -13.35 12.67
CA ILE A 417 -16.24 -12.90 11.95
C ILE A 417 -16.46 -13.12 10.46
N VAL A 418 -16.26 -12.09 9.65
CA VAL A 418 -16.34 -12.17 8.19
C VAL A 418 -14.96 -12.16 7.57
N ALA A 419 -14.72 -13.00 6.57
CA ALA A 419 -13.53 -12.98 5.72
C ALA A 419 -13.95 -12.96 4.24
N ASN A 420 -13.06 -12.52 3.35
CA ASN A 420 -13.37 -12.59 1.92
C ASN A 420 -13.22 -14.03 1.40
N SER A 421 -14.18 -14.45 0.58
CA SER A 421 -14.12 -15.73 -0.13
C SER A 421 -12.99 -15.74 -1.17
N GLY A 422 -12.44 -16.93 -1.44
CA GLY A 422 -11.41 -17.15 -2.44
C GLY A 422 -9.97 -16.97 -1.95
N ASN A 423 -9.75 -16.27 -0.84
CA ASN A 423 -8.44 -16.16 -0.19
C ASN A 423 -8.28 -17.30 0.82
N LYS A 424 -7.54 -18.36 0.46
CA LYS A 424 -7.44 -19.58 1.26
C LYS A 424 -6.71 -19.37 2.59
N VAL A 425 -5.76 -18.43 2.65
CA VAL A 425 -5.08 -18.06 3.90
C VAL A 425 -6.07 -17.47 4.90
N ARG A 426 -6.92 -16.53 4.47
CA ARG A 426 -7.93 -15.89 5.34
C ARG A 426 -9.07 -16.84 5.70
N GLU A 427 -9.51 -17.69 4.78
CA GLU A 427 -10.50 -18.74 5.04
C GLU A 427 -9.98 -19.72 6.10
N THR A 428 -8.72 -20.16 5.98
CA THR A 428 -8.09 -21.07 6.96
C THR A 428 -7.90 -20.38 8.31
N LEU A 429 -7.46 -19.10 8.33
CA LEU A 429 -7.35 -18.32 9.56
C LEU A 429 -8.72 -18.21 10.27
N LEU A 430 -9.80 -17.97 9.52
CA LEU A 430 -11.16 -17.91 10.06
C LEU A 430 -11.56 -19.24 10.71
N GLN A 431 -11.27 -20.37 10.07
CA GLN A 431 -11.54 -21.70 10.62
C GLN A 431 -10.73 -21.96 11.90
N VAL A 432 -9.43 -21.69 11.86
CA VAL A 432 -8.54 -21.86 13.04
C VAL A 432 -9.00 -20.97 14.19
N ALA A 433 -9.31 -19.69 13.93
CA ALA A 433 -9.82 -18.78 14.95
C ALA A 433 -11.15 -19.26 15.54
N THR A 434 -12.08 -19.75 14.71
CA THR A 434 -13.36 -20.30 15.16
C THR A 434 -13.18 -21.46 16.14
N GLU A 435 -12.32 -22.43 15.82
CA GLU A 435 -12.08 -23.59 16.66
C GLU A 435 -11.29 -23.23 17.93
N GLN A 436 -10.27 -22.38 17.83
CA GLN A 436 -9.47 -22.01 18.99
C GLN A 436 -10.24 -21.12 19.97
N TYR A 437 -11.07 -20.19 19.50
CA TYR A 437 -11.94 -19.39 20.36
C TYR A 437 -13.02 -20.24 21.05
N LYS A 438 -13.57 -21.24 20.36
CA LYS A 438 -14.41 -22.26 21.00
C LYS A 438 -13.68 -22.96 22.16
N GLY A 439 -12.38 -23.26 21.96
CA GLY A 439 -11.53 -23.87 22.99
C GLY A 439 -11.33 -23.03 24.25
N ILE A 440 -11.58 -21.73 24.21
CA ILE A 440 -11.60 -20.81 25.36
C ILE A 440 -13.02 -20.37 25.74
N GLY A 441 -14.04 -21.07 25.26
CA GLY A 441 -15.45 -20.81 25.60
C GLY A 441 -16.09 -19.59 24.95
N VAL A 442 -15.57 -19.15 23.80
CA VAL A 442 -16.13 -18.05 22.98
C VAL A 442 -16.75 -18.64 21.72
N LYS A 443 -17.98 -18.24 21.40
CA LYS A 443 -18.68 -18.72 20.22
C LYS A 443 -18.49 -17.76 19.05
N VAL A 444 -17.96 -18.28 17.93
CA VAL A 444 -17.77 -17.52 16.68
C VAL A 444 -18.68 -18.06 15.60
N ASN A 445 -19.35 -17.15 14.88
CA ASN A 445 -20.14 -17.44 13.68
C ASN A 445 -19.35 -17.01 12.46
N PRO A 446 -18.63 -17.93 11.77
CA PRO A 446 -17.83 -17.58 10.61
C PRO A 446 -18.71 -17.25 9.40
N LYS A 447 -18.31 -16.22 8.64
CA LYS A 447 -19.00 -15.79 7.42
C LYS A 447 -17.98 -15.55 6.31
N LEU A 448 -18.37 -15.83 5.06
CA LEU A 448 -17.60 -15.48 3.87
C LEU A 448 -18.41 -14.52 3.00
N GLU A 449 -17.76 -13.48 2.49
CA GLU A 449 -18.35 -12.49 1.57
C GLU A 449 -17.38 -12.20 0.42
N ALA A 450 -17.89 -11.64 -0.67
CA ALA A 450 -17.03 -11.08 -1.72
C ALA A 450 -16.20 -9.92 -1.18
N PHE A 451 -14.95 -9.80 -1.64
CA PHE A 451 -14.00 -8.80 -1.13
C PHE A 451 -14.55 -7.37 -1.25
N GLU A 452 -15.09 -7.01 -2.41
CA GLU A 452 -15.62 -5.67 -2.70
C GLU A 452 -16.76 -5.31 -1.76
N THR A 453 -17.69 -6.26 -1.53
CA THR A 453 -18.83 -6.09 -0.61
C THR A 453 -18.36 -5.86 0.82
N MET A 454 -17.38 -6.64 1.27
CA MET A 454 -16.82 -6.50 2.62
C MET A 454 -16.12 -5.15 2.80
N VAL A 455 -15.31 -4.72 1.83
CA VAL A 455 -14.63 -3.41 1.87
C VAL A 455 -15.64 -2.27 1.89
N ASP A 456 -16.70 -2.34 1.09
CA ASP A 456 -17.75 -1.32 1.08
C ASP A 456 -18.46 -1.21 2.43
N LYS A 457 -18.82 -2.34 3.03
CA LYS A 457 -19.43 -2.35 4.37
C LYS A 457 -18.51 -1.74 5.42
N LEU A 458 -17.23 -2.10 5.42
CA LEU A 458 -16.24 -1.60 6.39
C LEU A 458 -16.00 -0.10 6.22
N THR A 459 -15.76 0.38 5.02
CA THR A 459 -15.47 1.80 4.74
C THR A 459 -16.67 2.71 4.99
N ASN A 460 -17.88 2.20 4.90
CA ASN A 460 -19.12 2.94 5.20
C ASN A 460 -19.63 2.73 6.64
N GLY A 461 -18.90 2.00 7.49
CA GLY A 461 -19.24 1.83 8.91
C GLY A 461 -20.47 0.97 9.16
N ASN A 462 -20.69 -0.10 8.37
CA ASN A 462 -21.81 -1.01 8.57
C ASN A 462 -21.68 -1.72 9.93
N GLN A 463 -22.66 -1.47 10.81
CA GLN A 463 -22.68 -1.99 12.18
C GLN A 463 -22.99 -3.50 12.28
N GLU A 464 -23.40 -4.15 11.19
CA GLU A 464 -23.61 -5.60 11.14
C GLU A 464 -22.29 -6.39 11.19
N ILE A 465 -21.18 -5.78 10.78
CA ILE A 465 -19.86 -6.40 10.89
C ILE A 465 -19.34 -6.23 12.31
N GLN A 466 -19.17 -7.35 13.01
CA GLN A 466 -18.70 -7.40 14.39
C GLN A 466 -17.20 -7.67 14.47
N GLY A 467 -16.72 -8.65 13.71
CA GLY A 467 -15.30 -8.94 13.48
C GLY A 467 -15.04 -9.23 12.01
N TRP A 468 -13.83 -9.01 11.56
CA TRP A 468 -13.43 -9.25 10.15
C TRP A 468 -11.98 -9.67 10.03
N ILE A 469 -11.66 -10.39 8.95
CA ILE A 469 -10.29 -10.74 8.55
C ILE A 469 -9.99 -10.06 7.22
N ILE A 470 -9.05 -9.12 7.23
CA ILE A 470 -8.57 -8.39 6.04
C ILE A 470 -7.10 -8.04 6.21
N GLY A 471 -6.48 -7.45 5.21
CA GLY A 471 -5.11 -6.93 5.29
C GLY A 471 -5.04 -5.45 5.00
N TRP A 472 -4.04 -4.79 5.58
CA TRP A 472 -3.59 -3.48 5.17
C TRP A 472 -2.42 -3.61 4.18
N SER A 473 -2.48 -2.85 3.10
CA SER A 473 -1.33 -2.51 2.27
C SER A 473 -0.94 -1.08 2.63
N LEU A 474 0.22 -0.92 3.25
CA LEU A 474 0.70 0.36 3.75
C LEU A 474 1.57 1.07 2.71
N GLY A 475 1.71 2.39 2.84
CA GLY A 475 2.63 3.20 2.06
C GLY A 475 4.02 3.26 2.68
N ILE A 476 4.97 3.84 1.97
CA ILE A 476 6.35 4.09 2.44
C ILE A 476 6.40 5.08 3.61
N GLU A 477 5.42 5.97 3.71
CA GLU A 477 5.23 6.86 4.85
C GLU A 477 4.41 6.14 5.93
N PRO A 478 4.98 5.96 7.13
CA PRO A 478 4.32 5.20 8.19
C PRO A 478 3.30 6.01 9.01
N ASP A 479 2.81 7.14 8.52
CA ASP A 479 1.78 7.93 9.18
C ASP A 479 0.48 7.10 9.35
N PRO A 480 0.09 6.72 10.58
CA PRO A 480 -1.07 5.86 10.79
C PRO A 480 -2.41 6.63 10.87
N TYR A 481 -2.37 7.97 10.79
CA TYR A 481 -3.52 8.85 11.00
C TYR A 481 -4.72 8.48 10.13
N GLY A 482 -4.50 8.21 8.84
CA GLY A 482 -5.57 7.87 7.90
C GLY A 482 -6.32 6.58 8.24
N ILE A 483 -5.72 5.70 9.04
CA ILE A 483 -6.31 4.41 9.42
C ILE A 483 -6.89 4.44 10.84
N TRP A 484 -6.23 5.16 11.77
CA TRP A 484 -6.50 4.98 13.18
C TRP A 484 -7.04 6.20 13.93
N HIS A 485 -6.87 7.41 13.39
CA HIS A 485 -7.34 8.62 14.07
C HIS A 485 -8.87 8.61 14.23
N SER A 486 -9.39 9.18 15.31
CA SER A 486 -10.84 9.18 15.58
C SER A 486 -11.66 9.90 14.51
N SER A 487 -11.08 10.90 13.82
CA SER A 487 -11.72 11.56 12.67
C SER A 487 -11.91 10.66 11.44
N GLN A 488 -11.25 9.48 11.42
CA GLN A 488 -11.33 8.51 10.34
C GLN A 488 -12.33 7.37 10.62
N ILE A 489 -13.10 7.50 11.71
CA ILE A 489 -14.22 6.60 11.99
C ILE A 489 -15.32 6.87 10.96
N PRO A 490 -15.76 5.87 10.18
CA PRO A 490 -16.85 6.05 9.25
C PRO A 490 -18.18 6.32 10.01
N ASP A 491 -18.97 7.27 9.52
CA ASP A 491 -20.26 7.64 10.12
C ASP A 491 -21.38 7.49 9.07
N PRO A 492 -22.16 6.39 9.15
CA PRO A 492 -23.27 6.15 8.21
C PRO A 492 -24.34 7.23 8.24
N ALA A 493 -24.59 7.86 9.40
CA ALA A 493 -25.61 8.90 9.54
C ALA A 493 -25.20 10.19 8.80
N LYS A 494 -23.92 10.50 8.78
CA LYS A 494 -23.35 11.64 8.04
C LYS A 494 -22.89 11.28 6.63
N LYS A 495 -22.99 9.98 6.26
CA LYS A 495 -22.50 9.46 4.98
C LYS A 495 -21.01 9.78 4.76
N THR A 496 -20.20 9.68 5.82
CA THR A 496 -18.75 9.81 5.73
C THR A 496 -18.09 8.44 5.73
N THR A 497 -17.08 8.29 4.89
CA THR A 497 -16.25 7.08 4.80
C THR A 497 -14.98 7.24 5.64
N GLY A 498 -14.34 6.12 6.00
CA GLY A 498 -13.07 6.15 6.72
C GLY A 498 -12.48 4.76 6.92
N PHE A 499 -11.26 4.71 7.43
CA PHE A 499 -10.52 3.46 7.61
C PHE A 499 -10.41 3.01 9.07
N ASN A 500 -10.85 3.81 10.05
CA ASN A 500 -10.96 3.34 11.43
C ASN A 500 -12.23 2.48 11.59
N PHE A 501 -12.23 1.32 10.92
CA PHE A 501 -13.37 0.41 10.82
C PHE A 501 -13.89 -0.07 12.18
N GLY A 502 -12.99 -0.23 13.14
CA GLY A 502 -13.31 -0.70 14.49
C GLY A 502 -13.89 0.38 15.40
N ALA A 503 -13.99 1.60 14.93
CA ALA A 503 -14.35 2.78 15.71
C ALA A 503 -13.53 2.91 17.01
N PHE A 504 -12.27 2.48 16.97
CA PHE A 504 -11.37 2.44 18.11
C PHE A 504 -10.90 3.85 18.49
N THR A 505 -10.92 4.12 19.79
CA THR A 505 -10.35 5.33 20.40
C THR A 505 -9.73 4.97 21.74
N ALA A 506 -8.67 5.68 22.14
CA ALA A 506 -8.05 5.54 23.46
C ALA A 506 -7.47 6.89 23.92
N PRO A 507 -7.31 7.11 25.24
CA PRO A 507 -6.72 8.35 25.75
C PRO A 507 -5.31 8.60 25.20
N GLY A 508 -5.06 9.80 24.65
CA GLY A 508 -3.76 10.19 24.09
C GLY A 508 -3.39 9.53 22.76
N PHE A 509 -4.24 8.65 22.23
CA PHE A 509 -3.95 7.89 21.01
C PHE A 509 -3.91 8.80 19.77
N ASP A 510 -4.93 9.64 19.60
CA ASP A 510 -4.97 10.61 18.51
C ASP A 510 -3.77 11.57 18.57
N LYS A 511 -3.44 12.05 19.78
CA LYS A 511 -2.30 12.95 19.97
C LYS A 511 -0.96 12.31 19.56
N ALA A 512 -0.74 11.05 19.83
CA ALA A 512 0.48 10.36 19.39
C ALA A 512 0.64 10.36 17.86
N MET A 513 -0.47 10.21 17.12
CA MET A 513 -0.47 10.28 15.67
C MET A 513 -0.29 11.72 15.17
N GLU A 514 -0.98 12.68 15.78
CA GLU A 514 -0.87 14.10 15.46
C GLU A 514 0.56 14.61 15.67
N ASP A 515 1.19 14.28 16.81
CA ASP A 515 2.58 14.66 17.09
C ASP A 515 3.58 13.96 16.17
N GLY A 516 3.29 12.72 15.74
CA GLY A 516 4.12 11.98 14.78
C GLY A 516 4.07 12.55 13.36
N ARG A 517 2.93 13.14 12.96
CA ARG A 517 2.76 13.72 11.63
C ARG A 517 3.05 15.22 11.57
N SER A 518 2.91 15.94 12.70
CA SER A 518 3.05 17.39 12.76
C SER A 518 3.57 17.81 14.14
N PRO A 519 4.83 17.51 14.46
CA PRO A 519 5.41 17.84 15.76
C PRO A 519 5.46 19.36 15.99
N ALA A 520 5.19 19.78 17.23
CA ALA A 520 5.11 21.21 17.60
C ALA A 520 6.41 22.00 17.36
N ASN A 521 7.56 21.31 17.43
CA ASN A 521 8.87 21.92 17.14
C ASN A 521 9.28 21.85 15.67
N GLY A 522 8.44 21.28 14.80
CA GLY A 522 8.70 21.12 13.37
C GLY A 522 9.76 20.06 13.01
N ASP A 523 10.27 19.29 13.97
CA ASP A 523 11.30 18.26 13.71
C ASP A 523 10.70 17.02 13.04
N CYS A 524 10.84 16.96 11.72
CA CYS A 524 10.39 15.84 10.89
C CYS A 524 11.41 14.70 10.75
N SER A 525 12.48 14.70 11.54
CA SER A 525 13.43 13.58 11.51
C SER A 525 12.76 12.25 11.89
N GLN A 526 13.21 11.15 11.29
CA GLN A 526 12.71 9.81 11.64
C GLN A 526 12.87 9.52 13.13
N ALA A 527 13.98 9.95 13.74
CA ALA A 527 14.25 9.75 15.16
C ALA A 527 13.20 10.44 16.07
N ALA A 528 12.84 11.69 15.78
CA ALA A 528 11.81 12.43 16.53
C ALA A 528 10.42 11.80 16.39
N ARG A 529 10.06 11.40 15.18
CA ARG A 529 8.76 10.79 14.88
C ARG A 529 8.63 9.36 15.41
N LYS A 530 9.72 8.59 15.41
CA LYS A 530 9.73 7.20 15.86
C LYS A 530 9.22 7.03 17.29
N LYS A 531 9.58 7.94 18.20
CA LYS A 531 9.10 7.91 19.59
C LYS A 531 7.57 7.99 19.69
N ASN A 532 6.94 8.83 18.87
CA ASN A 532 5.49 8.97 18.84
C ASN A 532 4.84 7.68 18.29
N TYR A 533 5.43 7.08 17.24
CA TYR A 533 4.94 5.81 16.67
C TYR A 533 5.20 4.60 17.57
N GLU A 534 6.22 4.63 18.43
CA GLU A 534 6.39 3.64 19.48
C GLU A 534 5.25 3.70 20.51
N THR A 535 4.86 4.92 20.95
CA THR A 535 3.72 5.13 21.85
C THR A 535 2.42 4.64 21.19
N PHE A 536 2.19 5.00 19.94
CA PHE A 536 1.06 4.54 19.15
C PHE A 536 1.00 3.00 19.08
N ASN A 537 2.10 2.32 18.72
CA ASN A 537 2.14 0.86 18.61
C ASN A 537 1.96 0.17 19.97
N LYS A 538 2.50 0.73 21.08
CA LYS A 538 2.28 0.23 22.42
C LYS A 538 0.82 0.28 22.83
N THR A 539 0.13 1.38 22.54
CA THR A 539 -1.32 1.50 22.77
C THR A 539 -2.10 0.44 22.02
N LEU A 540 -1.82 0.24 20.73
CA LEU A 540 -2.47 -0.80 19.94
C LEU A 540 -2.19 -2.21 20.47
N ASN A 541 -0.95 -2.48 20.86
CA ASN A 541 -0.56 -3.77 21.44
C ASN A 541 -1.27 -4.04 22.77
N GLU A 542 -1.47 -3.02 23.62
CA GLU A 542 -2.19 -3.16 24.89
C GLU A 542 -3.70 -3.27 24.69
N GLU A 543 -4.27 -2.41 23.86
CA GLU A 543 -5.73 -2.30 23.70
C GLU A 543 -6.34 -3.38 22.79
N GLN A 544 -5.52 -4.00 21.93
CA GLN A 544 -5.90 -5.07 21.00
C GLN A 544 -7.18 -4.76 20.18
N PRO A 545 -7.29 -3.59 19.52
CA PRO A 545 -8.41 -3.33 18.62
C PRO A 545 -8.37 -4.26 17.40
N TYR A 546 -7.20 -4.76 17.08
CA TYR A 546 -6.96 -5.88 16.18
C TYR A 546 -6.24 -7.00 16.93
N ASN A 547 -6.59 -8.25 16.64
CA ASN A 547 -5.68 -9.35 16.84
C ASN A 547 -4.74 -9.33 15.63
N PHE A 548 -3.57 -8.70 15.81
CA PHE A 548 -2.57 -8.59 14.75
C PHE A 548 -2.13 -9.99 14.35
N GLY A 549 -2.22 -10.27 13.06
CA GLY A 549 -1.94 -11.60 12.53
C GLY A 549 -0.49 -11.74 12.06
N PHE A 550 -0.26 -11.47 10.79
CA PHE A 550 1.04 -11.67 10.18
C PHE A 550 1.26 -10.71 9.02
N SER A 551 2.53 -10.43 8.72
CA SER A 551 2.99 -9.87 7.47
C SER A 551 3.51 -11.01 6.62
N ASP A 552 2.77 -11.41 5.60
CA ASP A 552 3.17 -12.42 4.64
C ASP A 552 4.16 -11.83 3.62
N ASN A 553 5.12 -12.62 3.16
CA ASN A 553 5.97 -12.21 2.05
C ASN A 553 5.16 -12.19 0.76
N ARG A 554 5.45 -11.25 -0.11
CA ARG A 554 4.94 -11.26 -1.47
C ARG A 554 5.74 -12.27 -2.29
N ILE A 555 5.06 -13.27 -2.84
CA ILE A 555 5.64 -14.32 -3.66
C ILE A 555 5.15 -14.08 -5.10
N ALA A 556 5.85 -13.19 -5.80
CA ALA A 556 5.52 -12.82 -7.17
C ALA A 556 6.08 -13.86 -8.15
N VAL A 557 5.27 -14.26 -9.12
CA VAL A 557 5.60 -15.27 -10.12
C VAL A 557 5.51 -14.67 -11.51
N THR A 558 6.55 -14.90 -12.32
CA THR A 558 6.62 -14.50 -13.73
C THR A 558 7.22 -15.63 -14.56
N PRO A 559 6.99 -15.69 -15.88
CA PRO A 559 7.75 -16.59 -16.75
C PRO A 559 9.23 -16.17 -16.78
N LYS A 560 10.13 -17.15 -16.91
CA LYS A 560 11.57 -16.88 -17.07
C LYS A 560 11.91 -16.07 -18.31
N THR A 561 11.00 -15.95 -19.26
CA THR A 561 11.15 -15.09 -20.44
C THR A 561 10.88 -13.62 -20.13
N MET A 562 10.18 -13.27 -19.03
CA MET A 562 9.99 -11.89 -18.62
C MET A 562 11.32 -11.27 -18.15
N ARG A 563 11.62 -10.07 -18.63
CA ARG A 563 12.82 -9.30 -18.30
C ARG A 563 12.44 -7.99 -17.61
N ASN A 564 13.39 -7.46 -16.86
CA ASN A 564 13.31 -6.20 -16.13
C ASN A 564 12.24 -6.20 -15.00
N PHE A 565 11.66 -7.34 -14.65
CA PHE A 565 10.83 -7.46 -13.46
C PHE A 565 11.74 -7.48 -12.22
N ASP A 566 11.78 -6.37 -11.47
CA ASP A 566 12.62 -6.18 -10.28
C ASP A 566 11.81 -5.55 -9.14
N PRO A 567 10.91 -6.30 -8.50
CA PRO A 567 10.05 -5.83 -7.43
C PRO A 567 10.79 -5.68 -6.11
N GLY A 568 10.21 -4.92 -5.19
CA GLY A 568 10.68 -4.80 -3.82
C GLY A 568 9.56 -4.41 -2.86
N PRO A 569 9.86 -4.35 -1.55
CA PRO A 569 8.88 -4.04 -0.51
C PRO A 569 8.13 -2.73 -0.73
N PHE A 570 8.78 -1.75 -1.36
CA PHE A 570 8.26 -0.39 -1.49
C PHE A 570 7.66 -0.08 -2.86
N SER A 571 7.96 -0.88 -3.89
CA SER A 571 7.33 -0.76 -5.21
C SER A 571 7.52 -2.02 -6.04
N THR A 572 6.44 -2.52 -6.63
CA THR A 572 6.48 -3.66 -7.55
C THR A 572 6.60 -3.22 -9.01
N TYR A 573 5.96 -2.11 -9.35
CA TYR A 573 5.70 -1.73 -10.74
C TYR A 573 6.49 -0.48 -11.19
N TRP A 574 7.51 -0.09 -10.45
CA TRP A 574 8.25 1.16 -10.63
C TRP A 574 8.83 1.38 -12.04
N ASN A 575 9.00 0.30 -12.80
CA ASN A 575 9.58 0.29 -14.14
C ASN A 575 8.78 -0.56 -15.14
N ILE A 576 7.44 -0.62 -14.97
CA ILE A 576 6.58 -1.52 -15.76
C ILE A 576 6.66 -1.26 -17.27
N GLU A 577 6.96 -0.04 -17.70
CA GLU A 577 7.18 0.32 -19.10
C GLU A 577 8.39 -0.40 -19.71
N LYS A 578 9.31 -0.89 -18.86
CA LYS A 578 10.53 -1.61 -19.28
C LYS A 578 10.40 -3.13 -19.24
N TRP A 579 9.23 -3.67 -18.80
CA TRP A 579 9.04 -5.10 -18.80
C TRP A 579 8.81 -5.60 -20.22
N TRP A 580 9.50 -6.69 -20.58
CA TRP A 580 9.39 -7.28 -21.91
C TRP A 580 9.61 -8.79 -21.86
N PHE A 581 9.19 -9.49 -22.92
CA PHE A 581 9.29 -10.95 -23.02
C PHE A 581 10.34 -11.32 -24.07
N LYS A 582 11.32 -12.14 -23.66
CA LYS A 582 12.26 -12.77 -24.60
C LYS A 582 11.49 -13.79 -25.42
N GLN A 583 11.55 -13.65 -26.75
CA GLN A 583 10.99 -14.58 -27.73
C GLN A 583 11.85 -15.82 -27.87
#